data_075c55ebb020e5ecf731be13ca2d99e6
#
_entry.id   075c55ebb020e5ecf731be13ca2d99e6
#
_cell.length_a   1.000
_cell.length_b   1.000
_cell.length_c   1.000
_cell.angle_alpha   90.00
_cell.angle_beta   90.00
_cell.angle_gamma   90.00
#
_symmetry.space_group_name_H-M   'P 1'
#
loop_
_entity.id
_entity.type
_entity.pdbx_description
1 polymer ?
#
loop_
_entity_poly.entity_id
_entity_poly.type
_entity_poly.pdbx_seq_one_letter_code
_entity_poly.pdbx_strand_id
1 'polypeptide(L)'
;MELGFTTAAYVVAAVLFILSLGGLSGQESAKRAVWYGIFGMALAVFATLIGPGSGLWALSVLLITAGGVIGYFLAARVEMTQMPELVAGMHALVGLAAVFVGFNADLEIKNVASAVNSEAVKELTGFAALVAKKSAVEINILRVELFLGVFIGAITFTGSIIAYGKLSGRVTSAAVKLPGGHFLNASAAIISVLCLIWYL
;
A
#
# COMPACT_ATOMS: atom_id res chain seq x y z
N MET A 1 3.65 5.84 -26.12
CA MET A 1 2.19 5.66 -26.06
C MET A 1 1.73 4.92 -24.80
N GLU A 2 2.48 3.95 -24.30
CA GLU A 2 2.11 3.14 -23.13
C GLU A 2 2.02 3.95 -21.83
N LEU A 3 2.93 4.91 -21.60
CA LEU A 3 2.91 5.74 -20.39
C LEU A 3 1.67 6.64 -20.31
N GLY A 4 1.18 7.15 -21.44
CA GLY A 4 -0.04 7.97 -21.48
C GLY A 4 -1.31 7.16 -21.20
N PHE A 5 -1.38 5.94 -21.69
CA PHE A 5 -2.52 5.05 -21.44
C PHE A 5 -2.61 4.62 -19.97
N THR A 6 -1.49 4.19 -19.37
CA THR A 6 -1.46 3.79 -17.96
C THR A 6 -1.79 4.95 -17.03
N THR A 7 -1.27 6.15 -17.30
CA THR A 7 -1.61 7.35 -16.53
C THR A 7 -3.11 7.70 -16.66
N ALA A 8 -3.66 7.67 -17.87
CA ALA A 8 -5.09 7.91 -18.07
C ALA A 8 -5.95 6.87 -17.34
N ALA A 9 -5.57 5.58 -17.39
CA ALA A 9 -6.27 4.53 -16.68
C ALA A 9 -6.26 4.72 -15.16
N TYR A 10 -5.13 5.15 -14.57
CA TYR A 10 -5.06 5.48 -13.14
C TYR A 10 -5.93 6.68 -12.77
N VAL A 11 -5.95 7.73 -13.59
CA VAL A 11 -6.83 8.88 -13.35
C VAL A 11 -8.30 8.47 -13.38
N VAL A 12 -8.71 7.67 -14.36
CA VAL A 12 -10.08 7.14 -14.43
C VAL A 12 -10.39 6.24 -13.22
N ALA A 13 -9.47 5.37 -12.83
CA ALA A 13 -9.63 4.54 -11.63
C ALA A 13 -9.80 5.40 -10.37
N ALA A 14 -9.01 6.45 -10.21
CA ALA A 14 -9.12 7.39 -9.08
C ALA A 14 -10.50 8.09 -9.04
N VAL A 15 -11.00 8.54 -10.19
CA VAL A 15 -12.34 9.13 -10.30
C VAL A 15 -13.41 8.10 -9.91
N LEU A 16 -13.30 6.85 -10.37
CA LEU A 16 -14.23 5.78 -10.02
C LEU A 16 -14.19 5.49 -8.50
N PHE A 17 -13.03 5.52 -7.86
CA PHE A 17 -12.93 5.36 -6.41
C PHE A 17 -13.60 6.52 -5.65
N ILE A 18 -13.41 7.76 -6.09
CA ILE A 18 -14.07 8.93 -5.49
C ILE A 18 -15.60 8.80 -5.61
N LEU A 19 -16.09 8.41 -6.78
CA LEU A 19 -17.52 8.17 -7.01
C LEU A 19 -18.05 7.02 -6.17
N SER A 20 -17.25 5.95 -5.99
CA SER A 20 -17.59 4.83 -5.13
C SER A 20 -17.74 5.28 -3.68
N LEU A 21 -16.77 6.00 -3.13
CA LEU A 21 -16.82 6.49 -1.75
C LEU A 21 -18.00 7.46 -1.53
N GLY A 22 -18.23 8.38 -2.47
CA GLY A 22 -19.36 9.30 -2.41
C GLY A 22 -20.71 8.58 -2.46
N GLY A 23 -20.82 7.56 -3.31
CA GLY A 23 -22.06 6.79 -3.45
C GLY A 23 -22.35 5.81 -2.30
N LEU A 24 -21.32 5.32 -1.60
CA LEU A 24 -21.47 4.44 -0.43
C LEU A 24 -22.09 5.14 0.79
N SER A 25 -22.06 6.46 0.83
CA SER A 25 -22.70 7.24 1.91
C SER A 25 -24.24 7.20 1.89
N GLY A 26 -24.86 6.85 0.75
CA GLY A 26 -26.32 6.78 0.58
C GLY A 26 -26.81 5.35 0.41
N GLN A 27 -27.91 4.98 1.10
CA GLN A 27 -28.45 3.61 1.06
C GLN A 27 -28.88 3.18 -0.35
N GLU A 28 -29.49 4.07 -1.13
CA GLU A 28 -29.96 3.75 -2.49
C GLU A 28 -28.81 3.71 -3.51
N SER A 29 -27.81 4.56 -3.34
CA SER A 29 -26.65 4.67 -4.24
C SER A 29 -25.59 3.60 -3.97
N ALA A 30 -25.58 3.00 -2.77
CA ALA A 30 -24.53 2.07 -2.33
C ALA A 30 -24.34 0.89 -3.28
N LYS A 31 -25.41 0.29 -3.80
CA LYS A 31 -25.31 -0.83 -4.76
C LYS A 31 -24.56 -0.47 -6.06
N ARG A 32 -24.78 0.75 -6.56
CA ARG A 32 -24.08 1.24 -7.76
C ARG A 32 -22.65 1.64 -7.43
N ALA A 33 -22.44 2.23 -6.26
CA ALA A 33 -21.14 2.67 -5.80
C ALA A 33 -20.14 1.52 -5.63
N VAL A 34 -20.56 0.35 -5.17
CA VAL A 34 -19.74 -0.86 -5.11
C VAL A 34 -19.20 -1.23 -6.50
N TRP A 35 -20.01 -1.14 -7.53
CA TRP A 35 -19.56 -1.44 -8.90
C TRP A 35 -18.50 -0.44 -9.40
N TYR A 36 -18.61 0.85 -9.06
CA TYR A 36 -17.57 1.83 -9.38
C TYR A 36 -16.24 1.48 -8.72
N GLY A 37 -16.26 1.03 -7.47
CA GLY A 37 -15.06 0.55 -6.77
C GLY A 37 -14.45 -0.68 -7.41
N ILE A 38 -15.28 -1.67 -7.77
CA ILE A 38 -14.82 -2.90 -8.43
C ILE A 38 -14.18 -2.59 -9.79
N PHE A 39 -14.84 -1.78 -10.63
CA PHE A 39 -14.30 -1.41 -11.93
C PHE A 39 -13.05 -0.54 -11.81
N GLY A 40 -13.01 0.39 -10.86
CA GLY A 40 -11.83 1.20 -10.56
C GLY A 40 -10.63 0.35 -10.16
N MET A 41 -10.82 -0.62 -9.28
CA MET A 41 -9.77 -1.56 -8.87
C MET A 41 -9.32 -2.45 -10.03
N ALA A 42 -10.26 -3.04 -10.77
CA ALA A 42 -9.94 -3.88 -11.92
C ALA A 42 -9.13 -3.11 -12.98
N LEU A 43 -9.52 -1.87 -13.28
CA LEU A 43 -8.81 -0.99 -14.21
C LEU A 43 -7.41 -0.65 -13.72
N ALA A 44 -7.24 -0.31 -12.44
CA ALA A 44 -5.94 0.00 -11.86
C ALA A 44 -5.00 -1.21 -11.90
N VAL A 45 -5.48 -2.39 -11.51
CA VAL A 45 -4.70 -3.65 -11.55
C VAL A 45 -4.30 -3.99 -12.98
N PHE A 46 -5.22 -3.88 -13.93
CA PHE A 46 -4.96 -4.16 -15.34
C PHE A 46 -3.94 -3.19 -15.93
N ALA A 47 -4.07 -1.90 -15.63
CA ALA A 47 -3.12 -0.89 -16.05
C ALA A 47 -1.71 -1.13 -15.46
N THR A 48 -1.63 -1.60 -14.21
CA THR A 48 -0.35 -1.96 -13.57
C THR A 48 0.29 -3.17 -14.24
N LEU A 49 -0.49 -4.19 -14.59
CA LEU A 49 0.03 -5.42 -15.24
C LEU A 49 0.55 -5.16 -16.66
N ILE A 50 -0.06 -4.23 -17.40
CA ILE A 50 0.36 -3.86 -18.76
C ILE A 50 1.44 -2.78 -18.73
N GLY A 51 1.54 -2.03 -17.63
CA GLY A 51 2.45 -0.89 -17.48
C GLY A 51 3.93 -1.28 -17.56
N PRO A 52 4.78 -0.31 -17.94
CA PRO A 52 6.22 -0.52 -17.99
C PRO A 52 6.76 -0.79 -16.59
N GLY A 53 7.31 -1.96 -16.35
CA GLY A 53 7.90 -2.36 -15.07
C GLY A 53 7.40 -3.67 -14.48
N SER A 54 6.40 -4.31 -15.07
CA SER A 54 5.91 -5.62 -14.65
C SER A 54 6.80 -6.76 -15.18
N GLY A 55 8.06 -6.84 -14.70
CA GLY A 55 9.02 -7.84 -15.17
C GLY A 55 8.61 -9.30 -14.93
N LEU A 56 7.78 -9.56 -13.93
CA LEU A 56 7.28 -10.89 -13.54
C LEU A 56 5.75 -10.97 -13.63
N TRP A 57 5.18 -10.51 -14.73
CA TRP A 57 3.73 -10.42 -14.90
C TRP A 57 3.00 -11.76 -14.66
N ALA A 58 3.58 -12.89 -15.08
CA ALA A 58 3.01 -14.21 -14.85
C ALA A 58 2.88 -14.54 -13.35
N LEU A 59 3.91 -14.23 -12.57
CA LEU A 59 3.88 -14.39 -11.11
C LEU A 59 2.87 -13.43 -10.48
N SER A 60 2.80 -12.19 -10.94
CA SER A 60 1.82 -11.20 -10.47
C SER A 60 0.39 -11.66 -10.71
N VAL A 61 0.07 -12.14 -11.92
CA VAL A 61 -1.24 -12.69 -12.24
C VAL A 61 -1.58 -13.91 -11.37
N LEU A 62 -0.62 -14.80 -11.14
CA LEU A 62 -0.82 -15.96 -10.28
C LEU A 62 -1.12 -15.55 -8.85
N LEU A 63 -0.36 -14.61 -8.28
CA LEU A 63 -0.56 -14.14 -6.91
C LEU A 63 -1.87 -13.36 -6.76
N ILE A 64 -2.24 -12.51 -7.73
CA ILE A 64 -3.52 -11.79 -7.72
C ILE A 64 -4.69 -12.77 -7.80
N THR A 65 -4.59 -13.79 -8.65
CA THR A 65 -5.63 -14.82 -8.79
C THR A 65 -5.75 -15.62 -7.49
N ALA A 66 -4.65 -16.07 -6.92
CA ALA A 66 -4.66 -16.79 -5.65
C ALA A 66 -5.25 -15.94 -4.51
N GLY A 67 -4.83 -14.67 -4.39
CA GLY A 67 -5.37 -13.72 -3.40
C GLY A 67 -6.86 -13.44 -3.64
N GLY A 68 -7.28 -13.29 -4.89
CA GLY A 68 -8.67 -13.08 -5.26
C GLY A 68 -9.57 -14.27 -4.92
N VAL A 69 -9.11 -15.50 -5.16
CA VAL A 69 -9.83 -16.73 -4.79
C VAL A 69 -9.97 -16.82 -3.27
N ILE A 70 -8.88 -16.61 -2.52
CA ILE A 70 -8.91 -16.62 -1.05
C ILE A 70 -9.87 -15.53 -0.55
N GLY A 71 -9.76 -14.30 -1.06
CA GLY A 71 -10.62 -13.18 -0.70
C GLY A 71 -12.09 -13.43 -0.98
N TYR A 72 -12.41 -14.03 -2.12
CA TYR A 72 -13.79 -14.42 -2.47
C TYR A 72 -14.36 -15.43 -1.49
N PHE A 73 -13.61 -16.48 -1.15
CA PHE A 73 -14.08 -17.49 -0.19
C PHE A 73 -14.26 -16.90 1.22
N LEU A 74 -13.36 -16.02 1.65
CA LEU A 74 -13.52 -15.31 2.94
C LEU A 74 -14.77 -14.44 2.91
N ALA A 75 -14.94 -13.60 1.90
CA ALA A 75 -16.06 -12.69 1.78
C ALA A 75 -17.41 -13.40 1.70
N ALA A 76 -17.48 -14.56 1.03
CA ALA A 76 -18.70 -15.35 0.90
C ALA A 76 -19.12 -16.06 2.19
N ARG A 77 -18.19 -16.26 3.14
CA ARG A 77 -18.46 -16.99 4.40
C ARG A 77 -18.61 -16.09 5.63
N VAL A 78 -18.23 -14.83 5.52
CA VAL A 78 -18.25 -13.89 6.63
C VAL A 78 -19.69 -13.48 6.95
N GLU A 79 -20.04 -13.56 8.23
CA GLU A 79 -21.31 -13.05 8.74
C GLU A 79 -21.25 -11.52 8.92
N MET A 80 -22.42 -10.88 8.92
CA MET A 80 -22.51 -9.41 9.10
C MET A 80 -21.85 -8.93 10.40
N THR A 81 -21.92 -9.75 11.45
CA THR A 81 -21.31 -9.47 12.76
C THR A 81 -19.79 -9.51 12.73
N GLN A 82 -19.18 -10.26 11.81
CA GLN A 82 -17.74 -10.45 11.65
C GLN A 82 -17.12 -9.45 10.66
N MET A 83 -17.93 -8.63 9.99
CA MET A 83 -17.43 -7.65 9.01
C MET A 83 -16.37 -6.70 9.58
N PRO A 84 -16.51 -6.13 10.80
CA PRO A 84 -15.48 -5.24 11.35
C PRO A 84 -14.12 -5.92 11.55
N GLU A 85 -14.11 -7.18 11.99
CA GLU A 85 -12.86 -7.93 12.15
C GLU A 85 -12.22 -8.30 10.82
N LEU A 86 -13.02 -8.67 9.81
CA LEU A 86 -12.51 -8.93 8.46
C LEU A 86 -11.85 -7.68 7.88
N VAL A 87 -12.51 -6.52 8.00
CA VAL A 87 -11.96 -5.23 7.53
C VAL A 87 -10.64 -4.91 8.23
N ALA A 88 -10.56 -5.13 9.56
CA ALA A 88 -9.31 -4.94 10.29
C ALA A 88 -8.21 -5.90 9.81
N GLY A 89 -8.52 -7.17 9.55
CA GLY A 89 -7.60 -8.14 8.99
C GLY A 89 -7.09 -7.74 7.60
N MET A 90 -7.97 -7.25 6.72
CA MET A 90 -7.58 -6.76 5.40
C MET A 90 -6.68 -5.52 5.50
N HIS A 91 -6.96 -4.58 6.41
CA HIS A 91 -6.11 -3.42 6.64
C HIS A 91 -4.70 -3.82 7.11
N ALA A 92 -4.59 -4.87 7.93
CA ALA A 92 -3.28 -5.39 8.30
C ALA A 92 -2.48 -5.86 7.08
N LEU A 93 -3.10 -6.61 6.18
CA LEU A 93 -2.43 -7.08 4.94
C LEU A 93 -2.03 -5.92 4.03
N VAL A 94 -2.87 -4.89 3.90
CA VAL A 94 -2.55 -3.67 3.13
C VAL A 94 -1.36 -2.92 3.76
N GLY A 95 -1.34 -2.78 5.10
CA GLY A 95 -0.21 -2.18 5.81
C GLY A 95 1.09 -2.94 5.57
N LEU A 96 1.04 -4.28 5.62
CA LEU A 96 2.19 -5.14 5.34
C LEU A 96 2.66 -5.00 3.88
N ALA A 97 1.74 -4.94 2.93
CA ALA A 97 2.06 -4.72 1.52
C ALA A 97 2.78 -3.37 1.31
N ALA A 98 2.34 -2.30 1.98
CA ALA A 98 3.00 -0.99 1.91
C ALA A 98 4.45 -1.05 2.43
N VAL A 99 4.71 -1.81 3.50
CA VAL A 99 6.07 -2.04 4.01
C VAL A 99 6.94 -2.73 2.97
N PHE A 100 6.47 -3.82 2.35
CA PHE A 100 7.24 -4.54 1.34
C PHE A 100 7.48 -3.72 0.07
N VAL A 101 6.49 -2.96 -0.39
CA VAL A 101 6.65 -2.05 -1.54
C VAL A 101 7.70 -0.99 -1.23
N GLY A 102 7.68 -0.39 -0.04
CA GLY A 102 8.68 0.59 0.38
C GLY A 102 10.09 0.01 0.46
N PHE A 103 10.24 -1.17 1.04
CA PHE A 103 11.52 -1.89 1.06
C PHE A 103 12.06 -2.20 -0.33
N ASN A 104 11.20 -2.71 -1.22
CA ASN A 104 11.59 -3.01 -2.59
C ASN A 104 12.06 -1.75 -3.34
N ALA A 105 11.33 -0.66 -3.19
CA ALA A 105 11.70 0.61 -3.81
C ALA A 105 13.03 1.18 -3.26
N ASP A 106 13.31 1.02 -1.95
CA ASP A 106 14.58 1.43 -1.35
C ASP A 106 15.76 0.59 -1.88
N LEU A 107 15.58 -0.72 -2.03
CA LEU A 107 16.57 -1.60 -2.64
C LEU A 107 16.88 -1.19 -4.08
N GLU A 108 15.85 -0.85 -4.88
CA GLU A 108 16.03 -0.37 -6.24
C GLU A 108 16.79 0.96 -6.29
N ILE A 109 16.53 1.91 -5.38
CA ILE A 109 17.28 3.16 -5.29
C ILE A 109 18.77 2.88 -5.01
N LYS A 110 19.07 1.97 -4.09
CA LYS A 110 20.45 1.57 -3.76
C LYS A 110 21.13 0.87 -4.93
N ASN A 111 20.43 -0.01 -5.64
CA ASN A 111 20.94 -0.68 -6.83
C ASN A 111 21.26 0.32 -7.94
N VAL A 112 20.40 1.30 -8.18
CA VAL A 112 20.63 2.37 -9.15
C VAL A 112 21.83 3.21 -8.75
N ALA A 113 21.96 3.58 -7.47
CA ALA A 113 23.12 4.35 -6.99
C ALA A 113 24.45 3.62 -7.18
N SER A 114 24.46 2.28 -7.03
CA SER A 114 25.65 1.46 -7.32
C SER A 114 25.87 1.27 -8.82
N ALA A 115 24.82 1.18 -9.63
CA ALA A 115 24.90 1.02 -11.08
C ALA A 115 25.33 2.30 -11.82
N VAL A 116 25.01 3.48 -11.28
CA VAL A 116 25.44 4.79 -11.85
C VAL A 116 26.97 4.91 -11.92
N ASN A 117 27.68 4.22 -11.03
CA ASN A 117 29.15 4.15 -11.03
C ASN A 117 29.73 3.09 -11.99
N SER A 118 28.88 2.36 -12.71
CA SER A 118 29.24 1.33 -13.68
C SER A 118 28.51 1.55 -15.00
N GLU A 119 29.04 1.00 -16.13
CA GLU A 119 28.39 1.11 -17.44
C GLU A 119 27.03 0.41 -17.56
N ALA A 120 26.56 -0.23 -16.49
CA ALA A 120 25.31 -0.99 -16.42
C ALA A 120 24.03 -0.12 -16.44
N VAL A 121 24.13 1.22 -16.43
CA VAL A 121 22.97 2.14 -16.48
C VAL A 121 22.09 1.92 -17.71
N LYS A 122 22.64 1.42 -18.82
CA LYS A 122 21.90 1.20 -20.08
C LYS A 122 20.90 0.04 -20.03
N GLU A 123 21.04 -0.87 -19.06
CA GLU A 123 20.17 -2.05 -18.92
C GLU A 123 19.05 -1.88 -17.88
N LEU A 124 18.99 -0.71 -17.22
CA LEU A 124 17.95 -0.46 -16.21
C LEU A 124 16.57 -0.32 -16.86
N THR A 125 15.62 -1.07 -16.35
CA THR A 125 14.21 -1.06 -16.81
C THR A 125 13.25 -0.68 -15.68
N GLY A 126 12.03 -0.29 -16.03
CA GLY A 126 10.97 -0.04 -15.06
C GLY A 126 11.27 1.11 -14.09
N PHE A 127 11.04 0.88 -12.81
CA PHE A 127 11.23 1.88 -11.75
C PHE A 127 12.69 2.33 -11.63
N ALA A 128 13.66 1.42 -11.77
CA ALA A 128 15.08 1.73 -11.72
C ALA A 128 15.49 2.76 -12.80
N ALA A 129 14.97 2.63 -14.03
CA ALA A 129 15.21 3.57 -15.10
C ALA A 129 14.61 4.97 -14.83
N LEU A 130 13.50 5.04 -14.10
CA LEU A 130 12.91 6.30 -13.66
C LEU A 130 13.75 6.96 -12.56
N VAL A 131 14.24 6.18 -11.61
CA VAL A 131 15.09 6.66 -10.51
C VAL A 131 16.43 7.19 -11.06
N ALA A 132 17.02 6.51 -12.03
CA ALA A 132 18.29 6.92 -12.64
C ALA A 132 18.25 8.30 -13.33
N LYS A 133 17.07 8.77 -13.69
CA LYS A 133 16.85 10.11 -14.31
C LYS A 133 16.60 11.22 -13.30
N LYS A 134 16.44 10.90 -12.01
CA LYS A 134 16.11 11.87 -10.97
C LYS A 134 17.35 12.58 -10.46
N SER A 135 17.17 13.86 -10.12
CA SER A 135 18.17 14.66 -9.43
C SER A 135 18.38 14.18 -7.98
N ALA A 136 19.49 14.56 -7.36
CA ALA A 136 19.76 14.23 -5.96
C ALA A 136 18.66 14.74 -5.00
N VAL A 137 18.08 15.89 -5.28
CA VAL A 137 16.98 16.46 -4.49
C VAL A 137 15.73 15.61 -4.61
N GLU A 138 15.37 15.20 -5.83
CA GLU A 138 14.21 14.32 -6.06
C GLU A 138 14.38 12.94 -5.41
N ILE A 139 15.61 12.41 -5.39
CA ILE A 139 15.90 11.15 -4.69
C ILE A 139 15.72 11.31 -3.18
N ASN A 140 16.15 12.43 -2.59
CA ASN A 140 15.96 12.67 -1.16
C ASN A 140 14.47 12.83 -0.83
N ILE A 141 13.69 13.51 -1.66
CA ILE A 141 12.23 13.58 -1.50
C ILE A 141 11.61 12.18 -1.55
N LEU A 142 11.99 11.38 -2.55
CA LEU A 142 11.52 10.02 -2.69
C LEU A 142 11.86 9.15 -1.47
N ARG A 143 13.06 9.30 -0.90
CA ARG A 143 13.44 8.60 0.34
C ARG A 143 12.57 9.01 1.53
N VAL A 144 12.25 10.30 1.68
CA VAL A 144 11.31 10.74 2.72
C VAL A 144 9.94 10.10 2.53
N GLU A 145 9.42 10.10 1.29
CA GLU A 145 8.14 9.46 0.96
C GLU A 145 8.14 7.96 1.27
N LEU A 146 9.22 7.26 0.92
CA LEU A 146 9.37 5.83 1.21
C LEU A 146 9.44 5.55 2.71
N PHE A 147 10.21 6.33 3.45
CA PHE A 147 10.26 6.19 4.91
C PHE A 147 8.89 6.36 5.54
N LEU A 148 8.16 7.40 5.15
CA LEU A 148 6.80 7.66 5.65
C LEU A 148 5.84 6.54 5.24
N GLY A 149 5.95 6.04 4.02
CA GLY A 149 5.14 4.93 3.52
C GLY A 149 5.36 3.64 4.32
N VAL A 150 6.61 3.27 4.57
CA VAL A 150 6.98 2.10 5.40
C VAL A 150 6.53 2.30 6.84
N PHE A 151 6.73 3.48 7.40
CA PHE A 151 6.34 3.82 8.77
C PHE A 151 4.83 3.72 8.98
N ILE A 152 4.05 4.35 8.09
CA ILE A 152 2.59 4.29 8.13
C ILE A 152 2.12 2.85 7.88
N GLY A 153 2.73 2.13 6.94
CA GLY A 153 2.43 0.72 6.68
C GLY A 153 2.65 -0.17 7.90
N ALA A 154 3.76 0.02 8.61
CA ALA A 154 4.09 -0.75 9.82
C ALA A 154 3.10 -0.46 10.98
N ILE A 155 2.73 0.80 11.19
CA ILE A 155 1.71 1.18 12.18
C ILE A 155 0.35 0.60 11.80
N THR A 156 -0.03 0.69 10.51
CA THR A 156 -1.29 0.14 10.01
C THR A 156 -1.33 -1.38 10.22
N PHE A 157 -0.26 -2.09 9.90
CA PHE A 157 -0.16 -3.54 10.10
C PHE A 157 -0.33 -3.91 11.57
N THR A 158 0.50 -3.37 12.44
CA THR A 158 0.50 -3.74 13.86
C THR A 158 -0.78 -3.31 14.57
N GLY A 159 -1.27 -2.10 14.33
CA GLY A 159 -2.52 -1.59 14.89
C GLY A 159 -3.73 -2.39 14.43
N SER A 160 -3.78 -2.77 13.17
CA SER A 160 -4.90 -3.56 12.62
C SER A 160 -4.91 -5.00 13.12
N ILE A 161 -3.76 -5.62 13.36
CA ILE A 161 -3.68 -6.94 14.02
C ILE A 161 -4.27 -6.87 15.43
N ILE A 162 -3.93 -5.84 16.20
CA ILE A 162 -4.47 -5.64 17.56
C ILE A 162 -5.98 -5.39 17.48
N ALA A 163 -6.43 -4.56 16.54
CA ALA A 163 -7.84 -4.30 16.31
C ALA A 163 -8.61 -5.58 15.95
N TYR A 164 -8.08 -6.37 15.03
CA TYR A 164 -8.63 -7.69 14.68
C TYR A 164 -8.74 -8.60 15.92
N GLY A 165 -7.66 -8.69 16.71
CA GLY A 165 -7.67 -9.49 17.93
C GLY A 165 -8.69 -9.07 18.97
N LYS A 166 -8.95 -7.75 19.09
CA LYS A 166 -9.98 -7.21 19.99
C LYS A 166 -11.40 -7.46 19.46
N LEU A 167 -11.62 -7.25 18.17
CA LEU A 167 -12.93 -7.44 17.53
C LEU A 167 -13.33 -8.92 17.49
N SER A 168 -12.38 -9.82 17.28
CA SER A 168 -12.60 -11.27 17.30
C SER A 168 -12.68 -11.87 18.72
N GLY A 169 -12.59 -11.04 19.77
CA GLY A 169 -12.62 -11.51 21.16
C GLY A 169 -11.38 -12.27 21.63
N ARG A 170 -10.34 -12.36 20.81
CA ARG A 170 -9.07 -13.04 21.16
C ARG A 170 -8.19 -12.23 22.12
N VAL A 171 -8.37 -10.92 22.11
CA VAL A 171 -7.67 -9.97 22.99
C VAL A 171 -8.73 -9.18 23.75
N THR A 172 -8.48 -8.89 25.02
CA THR A 172 -9.39 -8.11 25.86
C THR A 172 -9.62 -6.71 25.26
N SER A 173 -10.90 -6.29 25.16
CA SER A 173 -11.26 -4.97 24.65
C SER A 173 -10.94 -3.84 25.63
N ALA A 174 -10.50 -4.14 26.85
CA ALA A 174 -10.13 -3.15 27.85
C ALA A 174 -9.04 -2.20 27.35
N ALA A 175 -9.20 -0.92 27.66
CA ALA A 175 -8.20 0.08 27.33
C ALA A 175 -6.94 -0.12 28.19
N VAL A 176 -5.81 -0.38 27.56
CA VAL A 176 -4.51 -0.45 28.23
C VAL A 176 -4.02 0.98 28.46
N LYS A 177 -4.07 1.44 29.71
CA LYS A 177 -3.52 2.72 30.10
C LYS A 177 -2.07 2.52 30.53
N LEU A 178 -1.13 3.01 29.72
CA LEU A 178 0.29 2.99 30.06
C LEU A 178 0.61 4.20 30.99
N PRO A 179 1.30 3.98 32.12
CA PRO A 179 1.77 5.07 32.95
C PRO A 179 2.74 5.95 32.13
N GLY A 180 2.53 7.26 32.11
CA GLY A 180 3.36 8.18 31.29
C GLY A 180 3.09 8.10 29.79
N GLY A 181 1.90 7.71 29.32
CA GLY A 181 1.56 7.53 27.90
C GLY A 181 1.91 8.72 27.00
N HIS A 182 1.77 9.95 27.48
CA HIS A 182 2.17 11.14 26.72
C HIS A 182 3.70 11.21 26.52
N PHE A 183 4.47 10.87 27.54
CA PHE A 183 5.93 10.84 27.44
C PHE A 183 6.38 9.72 26.48
N LEU A 184 5.76 8.56 26.57
CA LEU A 184 6.05 7.43 25.68
C LEU A 184 5.74 7.78 24.22
N ASN A 185 4.59 8.39 23.95
CA ASN A 185 4.23 8.82 22.59
C ASN A 185 5.17 9.91 22.05
N ALA A 186 5.54 10.88 22.89
CA ALA A 186 6.49 11.92 22.50
C ALA A 186 7.88 11.34 22.20
N SER A 187 8.36 10.41 23.03
CA SER A 187 9.65 9.73 22.79
C SER A 187 9.61 8.90 21.51
N ALA A 188 8.53 8.18 21.25
CA ALA A 188 8.37 7.42 20.01
C ALA A 188 8.38 8.32 18.77
N ALA A 189 7.70 9.48 18.83
CA ALA A 189 7.72 10.47 17.76
C ALA A 189 9.13 11.02 17.49
N ILE A 190 9.86 11.39 18.58
CA ILE A 190 11.23 11.88 18.47
C ILE A 190 12.15 10.80 17.85
N ILE A 191 12.07 9.56 18.32
CA ILE A 191 12.86 8.43 17.77
C ILE A 191 12.54 8.26 16.29
N SER A 192 11.29 8.36 15.89
CA SER A 192 10.89 8.22 14.48
C SER A 192 11.51 9.32 13.60
N VAL A 193 11.55 10.56 14.08
CA VAL A 193 12.22 11.67 13.38
C VAL A 193 13.73 11.45 13.30
N LEU A 194 14.36 11.00 14.38
CA LEU A 194 15.79 10.68 14.39
C LEU A 194 16.11 9.53 13.41
N CYS A 195 15.26 8.50 13.33
CA CYS A 195 15.41 7.43 12.37
C CYS A 195 15.28 7.93 10.92
N LEU A 196 14.36 8.86 10.64
CA LEU A 196 14.25 9.49 9.33
C LEU A 196 15.54 10.26 8.97
N ILE A 197 16.05 11.08 9.89
CA ILE A 197 17.29 11.86 9.67
C ILE A 197 18.48 10.92 9.43
N TRP A 198 18.55 9.82 10.15
CA TRP A 198 19.63 8.83 9.99
C TRP A 198 19.52 8.05 8.66
N TYR A 199 18.29 7.86 8.16
CA TYR A 199 18.04 7.15 6.91
C TYR A 199 18.38 7.99 5.67
N LEU A 200 18.24 9.33 5.73
CA LEU A 200 18.51 10.27 4.63
C LEU A 200 20.02 10.47 4.41
#